data_9b8a2cc5c49cde074d56eb3a8ab3d0ac
#
_entry.id   9b8a2cc5c49cde074d56eb3a8ab3d0ac
#
_cell.length_a   1.000
_cell.length_b   1.000
_cell.length_c   1.000
_cell.angle_alpha   90.00
_cell.angle_beta   90.00
_cell.angle_gamma   90.00
#
_symmetry.space_group_name_H-M   'P 1'
#
loop_
_entity.id
_entity.type
_entity.pdbx_description
1 polymer ?
#
loop_
_entity_poly.entity_id
_entity_poly.type
_entity_poly.pdbx_seq_one_letter_code
_entity_poly.pdbx_strand_id
1 'polypeptide(L)'
;MEYRQLGRSGIKVSTLTLGTMMFGGPTDEATSARIIDQALEQGVNSIDTADVYGKGESERVVGRSIAAQRERWVLATKFANPLDSSDVNARGASRKHIVRAVDASLKRLSTDYIDLLYIHREDHETPVEETVRALNDLIQAGKLRYYGLSNHRAWKIAEFSHTAEALGLDAPVASQPLYNIANRQAEAEQLTAAHRYGLGVISYSPLARGVLTGKYEPGETPASDTRAGRSDRRLQQTEWRPESLELARRVREHAEARGLSAGQFALAWVLNSRYISSTIGGPRTETQWQDYLPALRYHLTSEDEAFVDSLVTSGHPSTPGFNDPGHPFFGRIARHGASLDAQAAVQQG
;
A
#
# COMPACT_ATOMS: atom_id res chain seq x y z
N MET A 1 4.63 -12.40 -17.02
CA MET A 1 3.92 -11.92 -15.81
C MET A 1 3.16 -13.07 -15.18
N GLU A 2 3.31 -13.28 -13.89
CA GLU A 2 2.48 -14.21 -13.10
C GLU A 2 1.22 -13.48 -12.61
N TYR A 3 0.09 -14.21 -12.51
CA TYR A 3 -1.16 -13.69 -11.96
C TYR A 3 -1.60 -14.53 -10.77
N ARG A 4 -2.02 -13.86 -9.70
CA ARG A 4 -2.52 -14.49 -8.47
C ARG A 4 -3.96 -14.06 -8.21
N GLN A 5 -4.75 -14.96 -7.65
CA GLN A 5 -6.12 -14.64 -7.25
C GLN A 5 -6.10 -13.65 -6.07
N LEU A 6 -6.98 -12.66 -6.12
CA LEU A 6 -7.11 -11.66 -5.06
C LEU A 6 -8.09 -12.16 -3.99
N GLY A 7 -7.55 -12.84 -3.00
CA GLY A 7 -8.36 -13.41 -1.92
C GLY A 7 -9.44 -14.37 -2.41
N ARG A 8 -10.65 -14.26 -1.85
CA ARG A 8 -11.83 -15.05 -2.25
C ARG A 8 -12.58 -14.50 -3.46
N SER A 9 -12.10 -13.40 -4.05
CA SER A 9 -12.73 -12.84 -5.24
C SER A 9 -12.41 -13.66 -6.50
N GLY A 10 -13.18 -13.45 -7.56
CA GLY A 10 -12.87 -14.01 -8.89
C GLY A 10 -11.78 -13.25 -9.65
N ILE A 11 -11.27 -12.14 -9.11
CA ILE A 11 -10.24 -11.33 -9.78
C ILE A 11 -8.86 -11.98 -9.67
N LYS A 12 -8.13 -11.94 -10.78
CA LYS A 12 -6.68 -12.23 -10.82
C LYS A 12 -5.92 -10.94 -11.07
N VAL A 13 -4.92 -10.68 -10.23
CA VAL A 13 -4.02 -9.54 -10.35
C VAL A 13 -2.61 -9.97 -10.69
N SER A 14 -1.87 -9.17 -11.46
CA SER A 14 -0.45 -9.35 -11.67
C SER A 14 0.32 -9.29 -10.36
N THR A 15 1.39 -10.06 -10.21
CA THR A 15 2.20 -10.04 -8.98
C THR A 15 2.84 -8.68 -8.70
N LEU A 16 2.98 -7.84 -9.73
CA LEU A 16 3.36 -6.44 -9.61
C LEU A 16 2.16 -5.54 -9.95
N THR A 17 1.78 -4.65 -9.04
CA THR A 17 0.75 -3.61 -9.22
C THR A 17 1.44 -2.28 -9.49
N LEU A 18 0.99 -1.52 -10.49
CA LEU A 18 1.52 -0.20 -10.78
C LEU A 18 0.97 0.83 -9.79
N GLY A 19 1.85 1.40 -8.95
CA GLY A 19 1.52 2.47 -8.01
C GLY A 19 1.72 3.86 -8.62
N THR A 20 0.74 4.73 -8.45
CA THR A 20 0.68 6.01 -9.16
C THR A 20 0.81 7.26 -8.27
N MET A 21 1.25 7.09 -7.03
CA MET A 21 1.34 8.20 -6.06
C MET A 21 2.16 9.41 -6.55
N MET A 22 3.09 9.20 -7.49
CA MET A 22 3.95 10.25 -8.03
C MET A 22 3.41 10.89 -9.31
N PHE A 23 2.36 10.31 -9.92
CA PHE A 23 1.81 10.74 -11.20
C PHE A 23 0.99 12.03 -11.07
N GLY A 24 1.15 12.93 -12.03
CA GLY A 24 0.54 14.24 -11.97
C GLY A 24 1.17 15.21 -10.96
N GLY A 25 2.37 14.86 -10.47
CA GLY A 25 3.16 15.66 -9.55
C GLY A 25 4.65 15.54 -9.93
N PRO A 26 5.48 14.83 -9.13
CA PRO A 26 6.90 14.62 -9.46
C PRO A 26 7.14 13.88 -10.78
N THR A 27 6.17 13.11 -11.26
CA THR A 27 6.15 12.48 -12.58
C THR A 27 5.08 13.18 -13.40
N ASP A 28 5.49 13.81 -14.50
CA ASP A 28 4.57 14.49 -15.40
C ASP A 28 3.61 13.52 -16.11
N GLU A 29 2.55 14.06 -16.71
CA GLU A 29 1.50 13.25 -17.33
C GLU A 29 2.01 12.41 -18.52
N ALA A 30 2.88 12.97 -19.36
CA ALA A 30 3.39 12.25 -20.52
C ALA A 30 4.27 11.05 -20.11
N THR A 31 5.13 11.24 -19.12
CA THR A 31 5.94 10.17 -18.55
C THR A 31 5.06 9.13 -17.84
N SER A 32 4.02 9.58 -17.11
CA SER A 32 3.05 8.69 -16.46
C SER A 32 2.33 7.81 -17.47
N ALA A 33 1.86 8.38 -18.58
CA ALA A 33 1.18 7.63 -19.65
C ALA A 33 2.10 6.55 -20.25
N ARG A 34 3.36 6.91 -20.58
CA ARG A 34 4.32 5.91 -21.10
C ARG A 34 4.60 4.77 -20.10
N ILE A 35 4.70 5.07 -18.81
CA ILE A 35 4.87 4.03 -17.78
C ILE A 35 3.64 3.12 -17.71
N ILE A 36 2.42 3.68 -17.80
CA ILE A 36 1.16 2.90 -17.81
C ILE A 36 1.10 1.99 -19.03
N ASP A 37 1.43 2.51 -20.22
CA ASP A 37 1.44 1.71 -21.45
C ASP A 37 2.45 0.57 -21.38
N GLN A 38 3.70 0.86 -20.97
CA GLN A 38 4.73 -0.14 -20.79
C GLN A 38 4.31 -1.23 -19.78
N ALA A 39 3.69 -0.83 -18.66
CA ALA A 39 3.22 -1.77 -17.66
C ALA A 39 2.19 -2.75 -18.25
N LEU A 40 1.22 -2.23 -19.00
CA LEU A 40 0.20 -3.03 -19.66
C LEU A 40 0.79 -3.98 -20.72
N GLU A 41 1.73 -3.50 -21.55
CA GLU A 41 2.44 -4.30 -22.54
C GLU A 41 3.23 -5.47 -21.90
N GLN A 42 3.76 -5.25 -20.69
CA GLN A 42 4.47 -6.26 -19.90
C GLN A 42 3.53 -7.19 -19.13
N GLY A 43 2.22 -7.04 -19.29
CA GLY A 43 1.20 -7.90 -18.68
C GLY A 43 0.77 -7.49 -17.27
N VAL A 44 1.11 -6.27 -16.81
CA VAL A 44 0.52 -5.75 -15.57
C VAL A 44 -0.93 -5.38 -15.84
N ASN A 45 -1.83 -5.89 -15.00
CA ASN A 45 -3.26 -5.63 -15.11
C ASN A 45 -3.85 -4.92 -13.89
N SER A 46 -3.04 -4.55 -12.91
CA SER A 46 -3.50 -3.86 -11.71
C SER A 46 -2.79 -2.52 -11.52
N ILE A 47 -3.57 -1.48 -11.25
CA ILE A 47 -3.12 -0.09 -11.06
C ILE A 47 -3.73 0.48 -9.79
N ASP A 48 -2.92 1.13 -8.97
CA ASP A 48 -3.29 1.63 -7.64
C ASP A 48 -3.06 3.14 -7.54
N THR A 49 -4.13 3.87 -7.23
CA THR A 49 -4.12 5.31 -6.96
C THR A 49 -4.83 5.63 -5.63
N ALA A 50 -5.09 6.88 -5.32
CA ALA A 50 -5.91 7.34 -4.19
C ALA A 50 -6.40 8.78 -4.41
N ASP A 51 -7.51 9.14 -3.79
CA ASP A 51 -8.11 10.47 -3.80
C ASP A 51 -7.18 11.58 -3.29
N VAL A 52 -6.29 11.26 -2.33
CA VAL A 52 -5.32 12.20 -1.74
C VAL A 52 -4.04 12.37 -2.58
N TYR A 53 -3.75 11.48 -3.54
CA TYR A 53 -2.50 11.55 -4.30
C TYR A 53 -2.51 12.76 -5.24
N GLY A 54 -1.58 13.70 -4.98
CA GLY A 54 -1.55 14.96 -5.72
C GLY A 54 -2.86 15.76 -5.63
N LYS A 55 -3.62 15.61 -4.53
CA LYS A 55 -4.96 16.22 -4.38
C LYS A 55 -5.93 15.79 -5.49
N GLY A 56 -5.89 14.51 -5.86
CA GLY A 56 -6.71 13.92 -6.92
C GLY A 56 -6.10 13.98 -8.31
N GLU A 57 -4.94 14.60 -8.50
CA GLU A 57 -4.31 14.69 -9.83
C GLU A 57 -3.84 13.32 -10.34
N SER A 58 -3.36 12.45 -9.44
CA SER A 58 -3.02 11.08 -9.80
C SER A 58 -4.21 10.33 -10.41
N GLU A 59 -5.41 10.45 -9.83
CA GLU A 59 -6.62 9.84 -10.40
C GLU A 59 -6.96 10.41 -11.78
N ARG A 60 -6.80 11.73 -12.02
CA ARG A 60 -7.05 12.34 -13.33
C ARG A 60 -6.08 11.82 -14.40
N VAL A 61 -4.79 11.75 -14.07
CA VAL A 61 -3.77 11.21 -14.99
C VAL A 61 -4.06 9.75 -15.30
N VAL A 62 -4.31 8.93 -14.27
CA VAL A 62 -4.66 7.50 -14.46
C VAL A 62 -5.89 7.37 -15.34
N GLY A 63 -6.97 8.08 -15.04
CA GLY A 63 -8.22 7.99 -15.80
C GLY A 63 -8.04 8.28 -17.28
N ARG A 64 -7.32 9.36 -17.62
CA ARG A 64 -7.02 9.70 -19.03
C ARG A 64 -6.16 8.62 -19.71
N SER A 65 -5.16 8.12 -19.02
CA SER A 65 -4.20 7.17 -19.59
C SER A 65 -4.80 5.78 -19.85
N ILE A 66 -5.72 5.32 -18.98
CA ILE A 66 -6.31 3.97 -19.13
C ILE A 66 -7.63 3.96 -19.94
N ALA A 67 -8.18 5.12 -20.29
CA ALA A 67 -9.52 5.25 -20.88
C ALA A 67 -9.77 4.32 -22.08
N ALA A 68 -8.80 4.23 -22.99
CA ALA A 68 -8.92 3.40 -24.21
C ALA A 68 -8.87 1.88 -23.91
N GLN A 69 -8.38 1.48 -22.74
CA GLN A 69 -8.19 0.08 -22.36
C GLN A 69 -8.67 -0.18 -20.91
N ARG A 70 -9.68 0.58 -20.45
CA ARG A 70 -10.22 0.54 -19.08
C ARG A 70 -10.51 -0.89 -18.59
N GLU A 71 -11.12 -1.69 -19.45
CA GLU A 71 -11.53 -3.08 -19.17
C GLU A 71 -10.34 -4.03 -18.87
N ARG A 72 -9.13 -3.67 -19.32
CA ARG A 72 -7.93 -4.49 -19.07
C ARG A 72 -7.32 -4.26 -17.70
N TRP A 73 -7.77 -3.22 -16.97
CA TRP A 73 -7.22 -2.82 -15.70
C TRP A 73 -8.12 -3.21 -14.53
N VAL A 74 -7.53 -3.81 -13.52
CA VAL A 74 -8.07 -3.83 -12.16
C VAL A 74 -7.67 -2.50 -11.53
N LEU A 75 -8.57 -1.52 -11.58
CA LEU A 75 -8.35 -0.16 -11.08
C LEU A 75 -8.68 -0.09 -9.59
N ALA A 76 -7.67 0.22 -8.78
CA ALA A 76 -7.83 0.47 -7.36
C ALA A 76 -7.67 1.96 -7.04
N THR A 77 -8.56 2.50 -6.21
CA THR A 77 -8.38 3.79 -5.56
C THR A 77 -8.74 3.72 -4.06
N LYS A 78 -8.52 4.81 -3.32
CA LYS A 78 -8.67 4.84 -1.86
C LYS A 78 -9.35 6.11 -1.41
N PHE A 79 -10.03 6.04 -0.25
CA PHE A 79 -10.67 7.17 0.43
C PHE A 79 -10.42 7.08 1.95
N ALA A 80 -11.01 7.91 2.74
CA ALA A 80 -11.00 8.03 4.21
C ALA A 80 -9.96 8.99 4.79
N ASN A 81 -8.92 9.35 4.06
CA ASN A 81 -8.03 10.42 4.51
C ASN A 81 -8.72 11.79 4.41
N PRO A 82 -8.39 12.75 5.30
CA PRO A 82 -8.94 14.10 5.19
C PRO A 82 -8.45 14.78 3.90
N LEU A 83 -9.41 15.21 3.08
CA LEU A 83 -9.16 15.97 1.85
C LEU A 83 -9.27 17.48 2.09
N ASP A 84 -10.14 17.88 2.99
CA ASP A 84 -10.39 19.26 3.40
C ASP A 84 -10.43 19.32 4.92
N SER A 85 -9.52 20.08 5.51
CA SER A 85 -9.46 20.25 6.97
C SER A 85 -10.58 21.12 7.52
N SER A 86 -11.28 21.90 6.69
CA SER A 86 -12.40 22.76 7.08
C SER A 86 -13.73 21.99 7.18
N ASP A 87 -13.87 20.85 6.48
CA ASP A 87 -15.06 19.99 6.54
C ASP A 87 -14.78 18.75 7.40
N VAL A 88 -15.32 18.76 8.62
CA VAL A 88 -15.18 17.64 9.58
C VAL A 88 -15.73 16.31 9.04
N ASN A 89 -16.65 16.36 8.07
CA ASN A 89 -17.23 15.19 7.42
C ASN A 89 -16.51 14.81 6.10
N ALA A 90 -15.39 15.46 5.75
CA ALA A 90 -14.58 15.12 4.55
C ALA A 90 -13.48 14.10 4.89
N ARG A 91 -13.75 13.14 5.77
CA ARG A 91 -12.81 12.11 6.22
C ARG A 91 -13.57 10.91 6.80
N GLY A 92 -12.81 9.84 7.09
CA GLY A 92 -13.35 8.64 7.73
C GLY A 92 -14.18 7.77 6.79
N ALA A 93 -14.99 6.89 7.35
CA ALA A 93 -15.73 5.86 6.64
C ALA A 93 -17.25 5.95 6.83
N SER A 94 -17.77 7.16 7.17
CA SER A 94 -19.22 7.37 7.24
C SER A 94 -19.88 7.25 5.87
N ARG A 95 -21.13 6.80 5.83
CA ARG A 95 -21.94 6.73 4.61
C ARG A 95 -21.91 8.03 3.81
N LYS A 96 -22.03 9.18 4.48
CA LYS A 96 -21.99 10.50 3.84
C LYS A 96 -20.69 10.71 3.09
N HIS A 97 -19.55 10.38 3.71
CA HIS A 97 -18.25 10.59 3.09
C HIS A 97 -17.97 9.56 1.99
N ILE A 98 -18.27 8.29 2.21
CA ILE A 98 -18.07 7.21 1.24
C ILE A 98 -18.73 7.54 -0.09
N VAL A 99 -20.02 7.86 -0.11
CA VAL A 99 -20.76 8.16 -1.34
C VAL A 99 -20.13 9.36 -2.06
N ARG A 100 -19.85 10.45 -1.33
CA ARG A 100 -19.22 11.64 -1.90
C ARG A 100 -17.83 11.36 -2.47
N ALA A 101 -17.01 10.59 -1.75
CA ALA A 101 -15.66 10.26 -2.17
C ALA A 101 -15.65 9.40 -3.44
N VAL A 102 -16.51 8.38 -3.50
CA VAL A 102 -16.65 7.52 -4.69
C VAL A 102 -17.11 8.31 -5.90
N ASP A 103 -18.15 9.13 -5.76
CA ASP A 103 -18.64 9.96 -6.88
C ASP A 103 -17.58 10.94 -7.39
N ALA A 104 -16.80 11.52 -6.48
CA ALA A 104 -15.70 12.42 -6.84
C ALA A 104 -14.54 11.66 -7.52
N SER A 105 -14.19 10.45 -7.04
CA SER A 105 -13.16 9.61 -7.66
C SER A 105 -13.57 9.14 -9.05
N LEU A 106 -14.81 8.69 -9.25
CA LEU A 106 -15.34 8.30 -10.56
C LEU A 106 -15.25 9.46 -11.59
N LYS A 107 -15.56 10.70 -11.15
CA LYS A 107 -15.40 11.89 -12.00
C LYS A 107 -13.93 12.16 -12.37
N ARG A 108 -13.00 12.06 -11.42
CA ARG A 108 -11.56 12.29 -11.69
C ARG A 108 -10.98 11.18 -12.56
N LEU A 109 -11.37 9.93 -12.32
CA LEU A 109 -10.95 8.76 -13.11
C LEU A 109 -11.65 8.65 -14.46
N SER A 110 -12.70 9.46 -14.73
CA SER A 110 -13.51 9.43 -15.95
C SER A 110 -14.00 8.02 -16.30
N THR A 111 -14.54 7.31 -15.29
CA THR A 111 -15.05 5.94 -15.42
C THR A 111 -16.32 5.78 -14.60
N ASP A 112 -17.17 4.81 -14.97
CA ASP A 112 -18.44 4.55 -14.31
C ASP A 112 -18.30 3.58 -13.11
N TYR A 113 -17.16 2.89 -12.99
CA TYR A 113 -16.93 1.93 -11.91
C TYR A 113 -15.47 1.88 -11.48
N ILE A 114 -15.27 1.48 -10.23
CA ILE A 114 -13.99 1.17 -9.60
C ILE A 114 -13.96 -0.34 -9.33
N ASP A 115 -12.88 -1.03 -9.72
CA ASP A 115 -12.74 -2.46 -9.45
C ASP A 115 -12.52 -2.73 -7.98
N LEU A 116 -11.65 -1.96 -7.32
CA LEU A 116 -11.28 -2.15 -5.93
C LEU A 116 -11.18 -0.80 -5.19
N LEU A 117 -12.07 -0.57 -4.24
CA LEU A 117 -12.01 0.62 -3.39
C LEU A 117 -11.41 0.27 -2.02
N TYR A 118 -10.32 0.91 -1.62
CA TYR A 118 -9.76 0.73 -0.28
C TYR A 118 -10.25 1.80 0.71
N ILE A 119 -10.60 1.37 1.91
CA ILE A 119 -10.60 2.25 3.07
C ILE A 119 -9.13 2.46 3.43
N HIS A 120 -8.62 3.70 3.23
CA HIS A 120 -7.17 3.99 3.23
C HIS A 120 -6.53 3.91 4.63
N ARG A 121 -7.33 4.10 5.65
CA ARG A 121 -6.94 4.05 7.07
C ARG A 121 -8.11 3.62 7.95
N GLU A 122 -7.79 3.14 9.15
CA GLU A 122 -8.82 2.86 10.15
C GLU A 122 -9.62 4.12 10.51
N ASP A 123 -10.93 3.94 10.65
CA ASP A 123 -11.84 4.87 11.27
C ASP A 123 -12.39 4.22 12.55
N HIS A 124 -12.22 4.88 13.68
CA HIS A 124 -12.64 4.38 14.99
C HIS A 124 -13.91 5.06 15.49
N GLU A 125 -14.43 6.05 14.76
CA GLU A 125 -15.62 6.81 15.11
C GLU A 125 -16.87 6.24 14.43
N THR A 126 -16.74 5.77 13.18
CA THR A 126 -17.87 5.23 12.41
C THR A 126 -18.09 3.75 12.74
N PRO A 127 -19.33 3.35 13.09
CA PRO A 127 -19.68 1.94 13.22
C PRO A 127 -19.39 1.17 11.94
N VAL A 128 -18.71 0.01 12.04
CA VAL A 128 -18.35 -0.83 10.88
C VAL A 128 -19.58 -1.24 10.07
N GLU A 129 -20.72 -1.48 10.74
CA GLU A 129 -21.99 -1.79 10.08
C GLU A 129 -22.43 -0.69 9.10
N GLU A 130 -22.34 0.58 9.48
CA GLU A 130 -22.66 1.72 8.58
C GLU A 130 -21.78 1.71 7.34
N THR A 131 -20.48 1.52 7.54
CA THR A 131 -19.49 1.46 6.48
C THR A 131 -19.76 0.30 5.51
N VAL A 132 -19.97 -0.92 6.04
CA VAL A 132 -20.25 -2.12 5.23
C VAL A 132 -21.55 -1.95 4.41
N ARG A 133 -22.62 -1.45 5.01
CA ARG A 133 -23.87 -1.17 4.30
C ARG A 133 -23.69 -0.13 3.18
N ALA A 134 -22.96 0.95 3.45
CA ALA A 134 -22.70 1.99 2.45
C ALA A 134 -21.88 1.47 1.25
N LEU A 135 -20.86 0.65 1.51
CA LEU A 135 -20.07 0.02 0.45
C LEU A 135 -20.90 -0.98 -0.36
N ASN A 136 -21.72 -1.78 0.31
CA ASN A 136 -22.63 -2.72 -0.38
C ASN A 136 -23.62 -1.98 -1.27
N ASP A 137 -24.21 -0.87 -0.82
CA ASP A 137 -25.11 -0.06 -1.64
C ASP A 137 -24.43 0.42 -2.94
N LEU A 138 -23.16 0.79 -2.87
CA LEU A 138 -22.36 1.21 -4.04
C LEU A 138 -21.99 0.02 -4.95
N ILE A 139 -21.80 -1.19 -4.40
CA ILE A 139 -21.63 -2.43 -5.16
C ILE A 139 -22.92 -2.74 -5.92
N GLN A 140 -24.07 -2.71 -5.24
CA GLN A 140 -25.38 -2.97 -5.86
C GLN A 140 -25.72 -1.91 -6.93
N ALA A 141 -25.29 -0.67 -6.75
CA ALA A 141 -25.43 0.39 -7.74
C ALA A 141 -24.46 0.25 -8.93
N GLY A 142 -23.56 -0.74 -8.92
CA GLY A 142 -22.58 -0.98 -9.98
C GLY A 142 -21.41 -0.01 -10.02
N LYS A 143 -21.28 0.89 -9.03
CA LYS A 143 -20.16 1.85 -8.93
C LYS A 143 -18.88 1.23 -8.42
N LEU A 144 -18.99 0.15 -7.65
CA LEU A 144 -17.87 -0.64 -7.12
C LEU A 144 -18.02 -2.09 -7.53
N ARG A 145 -16.88 -2.80 -7.71
CA ARG A 145 -16.89 -4.27 -7.84
C ARG A 145 -16.55 -4.93 -6.51
N TYR A 146 -15.51 -4.44 -5.85
CA TYR A 146 -15.01 -4.97 -4.58
C TYR A 146 -14.48 -3.85 -3.69
N TYR A 147 -14.32 -4.16 -2.39
CA TYR A 147 -13.61 -3.27 -1.49
C TYR A 147 -12.54 -4.00 -0.67
N GLY A 148 -11.60 -3.23 -0.14
CA GLY A 148 -10.49 -3.70 0.67
C GLY A 148 -10.14 -2.75 1.81
N LEU A 149 -9.22 -3.18 2.64
CA LEU A 149 -8.79 -2.50 3.86
C LEU A 149 -7.30 -2.18 3.78
N SER A 150 -6.91 -0.91 3.84
CA SER A 150 -5.50 -0.50 3.88
C SER A 150 -5.13 0.00 5.27
N ASN A 151 -3.98 -0.43 5.80
CA ASN A 151 -3.50 -0.05 7.14
C ASN A 151 -4.42 -0.47 8.31
N HIS A 152 -5.23 -1.51 8.12
CA HIS A 152 -6.12 -2.03 9.17
C HIS A 152 -5.43 -3.13 9.95
N ARG A 153 -5.58 -3.11 11.28
CA ARG A 153 -5.09 -4.15 12.17
C ARG A 153 -5.87 -5.45 12.01
N ALA A 154 -5.29 -6.56 12.48
CA ALA A 154 -5.90 -7.88 12.39
C ALA A 154 -7.32 -7.93 12.99
N TRP A 155 -7.53 -7.32 14.17
CA TRP A 155 -8.85 -7.28 14.81
C TRP A 155 -9.88 -6.47 14.01
N LYS A 156 -9.46 -5.38 13.30
CA LYS A 156 -10.35 -4.64 12.39
C LYS A 156 -10.69 -5.45 11.15
N ILE A 157 -9.74 -6.20 10.59
CA ILE A 157 -10.01 -7.14 9.47
C ILE A 157 -11.07 -8.16 9.91
N ALA A 158 -10.94 -8.72 11.12
CA ALA A 158 -11.90 -9.66 11.68
C ALA A 158 -13.28 -9.00 11.88
N GLU A 159 -13.33 -7.78 12.43
CA GLU A 159 -14.57 -7.03 12.66
C GLU A 159 -15.32 -6.78 11.35
N PHE A 160 -14.65 -6.27 10.30
CA PHE A 160 -15.26 -6.07 8.99
C PHE A 160 -15.77 -7.38 8.38
N SER A 161 -14.99 -8.45 8.46
CA SER A 161 -15.35 -9.75 7.89
C SER A 161 -16.58 -10.34 8.58
N HIS A 162 -16.61 -10.34 9.91
CA HIS A 162 -17.74 -10.86 10.67
C HIS A 162 -19.00 -9.98 10.57
N THR A 163 -18.83 -8.66 10.52
CA THR A 163 -19.96 -7.74 10.33
C THR A 163 -20.61 -7.98 8.96
N ALA A 164 -19.81 -8.09 7.90
CA ALA A 164 -20.34 -8.36 6.56
C ALA A 164 -21.05 -9.72 6.51
N GLU A 165 -20.45 -10.77 7.09
CA GLU A 165 -21.05 -12.12 7.17
C GLU A 165 -22.38 -12.10 7.94
N ALA A 166 -22.41 -11.47 9.11
CA ALA A 166 -23.63 -11.38 9.94
C ALA A 166 -24.77 -10.62 9.24
N LEU A 167 -24.43 -9.67 8.37
CA LEU A 167 -25.41 -8.90 7.59
C LEU A 167 -25.79 -9.57 6.27
N GLY A 168 -25.11 -10.66 5.86
CA GLY A 168 -25.28 -11.30 4.56
C GLY A 168 -24.87 -10.39 3.39
N LEU A 169 -23.86 -9.53 3.59
CA LEU A 169 -23.35 -8.56 2.64
C LEU A 169 -21.96 -8.93 2.13
N ASP A 170 -21.51 -8.25 1.06
CA ASP A 170 -20.17 -8.43 0.52
C ASP A 170 -19.10 -8.10 1.56
N ALA A 171 -18.17 -9.02 1.78
CA ALA A 171 -17.03 -8.86 2.68
C ALA A 171 -15.83 -8.23 1.96
N PRO A 172 -14.86 -7.65 2.69
CA PRO A 172 -13.63 -7.16 2.07
C PRO A 172 -12.87 -8.30 1.41
N VAL A 173 -12.29 -8.06 0.23
CA VAL A 173 -11.54 -9.06 -0.55
C VAL A 173 -10.04 -8.83 -0.54
N ALA A 174 -9.59 -7.67 -0.08
CA ALA A 174 -8.19 -7.29 -0.12
C ALA A 174 -7.72 -6.58 1.15
N SER A 175 -6.45 -6.81 1.52
CA SER A 175 -5.71 -6.05 2.53
C SER A 175 -4.51 -5.39 1.88
N GLN A 176 -4.26 -4.11 2.22
CA GLN A 176 -3.10 -3.36 1.70
C GLN A 176 -2.23 -2.85 2.86
N PRO A 177 -1.29 -3.67 3.36
CA PRO A 177 -0.35 -3.32 4.42
C PRO A 177 0.96 -2.73 3.92
N LEU A 178 1.67 -1.99 4.80
CA LEU A 178 3.11 -1.77 4.68
C LEU A 178 3.84 -3.11 4.89
N TYR A 179 4.69 -3.49 3.93
CA TYR A 179 5.48 -4.71 4.07
C TYR A 179 6.75 -4.66 3.23
N ASN A 180 7.90 -4.80 3.88
CA ASN A 180 9.22 -4.86 3.25
C ASN A 180 10.25 -5.43 4.24
N ILE A 181 11.49 -5.67 3.79
CA ILE A 181 12.57 -6.22 4.63
C ILE A 181 12.84 -5.38 5.88
N ALA A 182 12.75 -4.03 5.78
CA ALA A 182 13.00 -3.14 6.94
C ALA A 182 11.79 -3.02 7.88
N ASN A 183 10.61 -3.47 7.46
CA ASN A 183 9.41 -3.47 8.29
C ASN A 183 8.57 -4.71 8.03
N ARG A 184 8.69 -5.68 8.94
CA ARG A 184 8.00 -6.98 8.91
C ARG A 184 6.82 -7.04 9.90
N GLN A 185 6.40 -5.92 10.48
CA GLN A 185 5.35 -5.88 11.51
C GLN A 185 4.04 -6.52 11.06
N ALA A 186 3.72 -6.46 9.76
CA ALA A 186 2.53 -7.12 9.20
C ALA A 186 2.52 -8.65 9.40
N GLU A 187 3.68 -9.29 9.55
CA GLU A 187 3.79 -10.75 9.80
C GLU A 187 3.29 -11.15 11.19
N ALA A 188 3.29 -10.23 12.17
CA ALA A 188 2.85 -10.55 13.54
C ALA A 188 1.39 -11.04 13.57
N GLU A 189 0.48 -10.34 12.88
CA GLU A 189 -0.94 -10.70 12.85
C GLU A 189 -1.64 -10.38 11.52
N GLN A 190 -1.29 -9.28 10.85
CA GLN A 190 -2.08 -8.73 9.75
C GLN A 190 -2.13 -9.65 8.53
N LEU A 191 -0.99 -10.24 8.13
CA LEU A 191 -0.92 -11.16 7.00
C LEU A 191 -1.70 -12.45 7.28
N THR A 192 -1.57 -13.01 8.49
CA THR A 192 -2.27 -14.23 8.88
C THR A 192 -3.76 -13.98 9.03
N ALA A 193 -4.18 -12.83 9.54
CA ALA A 193 -5.59 -12.44 9.60
C ALA A 193 -6.17 -12.28 8.19
N ALA A 194 -5.49 -11.56 7.29
CA ALA A 194 -5.93 -11.43 5.91
C ALA A 194 -6.13 -12.81 5.26
N HIS A 195 -5.18 -13.71 5.40
CA HIS A 195 -5.27 -15.08 4.90
C HIS A 195 -6.44 -15.84 5.51
N ARG A 196 -6.59 -15.78 6.84
CA ARG A 196 -7.68 -16.47 7.58
C ARG A 196 -9.06 -16.05 7.11
N TYR A 197 -9.26 -14.75 6.87
CA TYR A 197 -10.53 -14.19 6.43
C TYR A 197 -10.68 -14.17 4.90
N GLY A 198 -9.71 -14.70 4.16
CA GLY A 198 -9.76 -14.85 2.70
C GLY A 198 -9.55 -13.55 1.94
N LEU A 199 -8.83 -12.59 2.51
CA LEU A 199 -8.40 -11.39 1.80
C LEU A 199 -7.08 -11.65 1.08
N GLY A 200 -6.97 -11.21 -0.18
CA GLY A 200 -5.70 -11.13 -0.89
C GLY A 200 -4.88 -9.95 -0.38
N VAL A 201 -3.56 -10.10 -0.33
CA VAL A 201 -2.69 -9.03 0.15
C VAL A 201 -1.99 -8.35 -1.03
N ILE A 202 -2.20 -7.03 -1.16
CA ILE A 202 -1.45 -6.16 -2.08
C ILE A 202 -0.59 -5.23 -1.22
N SER A 203 0.67 -5.59 -0.98
CA SER A 203 1.54 -4.81 -0.09
C SER A 203 2.04 -3.52 -0.74
N TYR A 204 2.34 -2.50 0.07
CA TYR A 204 2.93 -1.27 -0.43
C TYR A 204 4.32 -1.00 0.15
N SER A 205 5.09 -0.14 -0.53
CA SER A 205 6.47 0.25 -0.18
C SER A 205 7.45 -0.93 -0.07
N PRO A 206 7.52 -1.86 -1.04
CA PRO A 206 8.46 -2.98 -1.00
C PRO A 206 9.92 -2.54 -0.91
N LEU A 207 10.24 -1.35 -1.42
CA LEU A 207 11.57 -0.73 -1.39
C LEU A 207 11.78 0.24 -0.22
N ALA A 208 10.95 0.18 0.84
CA ALA A 208 11.05 1.08 1.99
C ALA A 208 11.23 2.55 1.55
N ARG A 209 10.34 3.05 0.68
CA ARG A 209 10.38 4.40 0.09
C ARG A 209 11.71 4.74 -0.61
N GLY A 210 12.43 3.73 -1.08
CA GLY A 210 13.71 3.84 -1.79
C GLY A 210 14.94 3.63 -0.90
N VAL A 211 14.80 3.37 0.39
CA VAL A 211 15.93 3.00 1.26
C VAL A 211 16.54 1.67 0.82
N LEU A 212 15.71 0.67 0.56
CA LEU A 212 16.16 -0.68 0.13
C LEU A 212 16.70 -0.75 -1.30
N THR A 213 16.83 0.39 -2.00
CA THR A 213 17.61 0.42 -3.26
C THR A 213 19.11 0.49 -3.01
N GLY A 214 19.54 0.69 -1.75
CA GLY A 214 20.94 0.78 -1.37
C GLY A 214 21.67 2.04 -1.85
N LYS A 215 20.93 3.05 -2.33
CA LYS A 215 21.51 4.30 -2.88
C LYS A 215 21.88 5.35 -1.83
N TYR A 216 21.51 5.13 -0.58
CA TYR A 216 21.80 6.05 0.51
C TYR A 216 22.89 5.46 1.40
N GLU A 217 24.02 6.17 1.50
CA GLU A 217 25.11 5.77 2.39
C GLU A 217 24.90 6.37 3.78
N PRO A 218 25.12 5.59 4.86
CA PRO A 218 25.06 6.12 6.22
C PRO A 218 26.03 7.29 6.43
N GLY A 219 25.52 8.40 6.96
CA GLY A 219 26.34 9.60 7.25
C GLY A 219 26.56 10.54 6.06
N GLU A 220 26.14 10.19 4.85
CA GLU A 220 26.24 11.07 3.69
C GLU A 220 25.00 11.93 3.47
N THR A 221 25.20 13.10 2.85
CA THR A 221 24.09 13.98 2.44
C THR A 221 23.43 13.40 1.18
N PRO A 222 22.13 13.10 1.22
CA PRO A 222 21.42 12.55 0.06
C PRO A 222 21.40 13.53 -1.11
N ALA A 223 21.54 13.01 -2.35
CA ALA A 223 21.40 13.82 -3.56
C ALA A 223 20.03 14.51 -3.62
N SER A 224 19.99 15.78 -4.03
CA SER A 224 18.82 16.66 -3.97
C SER A 224 17.61 16.17 -4.79
N ASP A 225 17.84 15.39 -5.84
CA ASP A 225 16.81 14.79 -6.68
C ASP A 225 16.17 13.53 -6.08
N THR A 226 16.75 12.99 -4.99
CA THR A 226 16.23 11.82 -4.29
C THR A 226 15.09 12.19 -3.33
N ARG A 227 14.38 11.18 -2.85
CA ARG A 227 13.30 11.37 -1.87
C ARG A 227 13.82 11.93 -0.55
N ALA A 228 14.96 11.45 -0.07
CA ALA A 228 15.60 11.96 1.13
C ALA A 228 16.13 13.38 0.94
N GLY A 229 16.77 13.69 -0.20
CA GLY A 229 17.27 15.02 -0.51
C GLY A 229 16.17 16.10 -0.59
N ARG A 230 14.94 15.70 -0.94
CA ARG A 230 13.76 16.59 -0.91
C ARG A 230 13.06 16.63 0.45
N SER A 231 13.66 16.05 1.50
CA SER A 231 13.11 16.03 2.86
C SER A 231 11.67 15.50 2.91
N ASP A 232 11.37 14.40 2.17
CA ASP A 232 10.05 13.77 2.17
C ASP A 232 9.64 13.41 3.60
N ARG A 233 8.56 14.05 4.08
CA ARG A 233 8.11 13.92 5.47
C ARG A 233 7.84 12.48 5.86
N ARG A 234 7.17 11.70 4.99
CA ARG A 234 6.84 10.31 5.31
C ARG A 234 8.06 9.41 5.34
N LEU A 235 9.03 9.63 4.46
CA LEU A 235 10.30 8.92 4.51
C LEU A 235 11.02 9.20 5.84
N GLN A 236 11.10 10.47 6.27
CA GLN A 236 11.74 10.86 7.53
C GLN A 236 11.03 10.26 8.76
N GLN A 237 9.70 10.18 8.73
CA GLN A 237 8.91 9.60 9.82
C GLN A 237 8.97 8.08 9.89
N THR A 238 9.27 7.39 8.79
CA THR A 238 9.14 5.93 8.70
C THR A 238 10.47 5.22 8.45
N GLU A 239 11.08 5.43 7.31
CA GLU A 239 12.15 4.54 6.82
C GLU A 239 13.55 5.13 6.97
N TRP A 240 13.65 6.44 7.20
CA TRP A 240 14.95 7.15 7.34
C TRP A 240 15.51 6.98 8.75
N ARG A 241 16.10 5.83 9.02
CA ARG A 241 16.70 5.47 10.31
C ARG A 241 18.07 4.83 10.08
N PRO A 242 19.05 5.04 10.97
CA PRO A 242 20.39 4.46 10.83
C PRO A 242 20.37 2.94 10.62
N GLU A 243 19.54 2.22 11.37
CA GLU A 243 19.41 0.78 11.27
C GLU A 243 18.85 0.35 9.90
N SER A 244 17.92 1.12 9.34
CA SER A 244 17.36 0.84 8.01
C SER A 244 18.39 1.10 6.90
N LEU A 245 19.25 2.12 7.04
CA LEU A 245 20.31 2.42 6.09
C LEU A 245 21.40 1.34 6.11
N GLU A 246 21.85 0.93 7.31
CA GLU A 246 22.82 -0.15 7.45
C GLU A 246 22.27 -1.48 6.93
N LEU A 247 21.00 -1.78 7.21
CA LEU A 247 20.32 -2.94 6.65
C LEU A 247 20.33 -2.88 5.12
N ALA A 248 20.01 -1.74 4.52
CA ALA A 248 19.99 -1.57 3.07
C ALA A 248 21.38 -1.79 2.43
N ARG A 249 22.46 -1.38 3.10
CA ARG A 249 23.84 -1.65 2.68
C ARG A 249 24.11 -3.16 2.64
N ARG A 250 23.74 -3.89 3.69
CA ARG A 250 23.89 -5.37 3.74
C ARG A 250 23.06 -6.07 2.67
N VAL A 251 21.81 -5.61 2.46
CA VAL A 251 20.93 -6.14 1.39
C VAL A 251 21.57 -5.92 0.02
N ARG A 252 22.20 -4.76 -0.22
CA ARG A 252 22.90 -4.47 -1.47
C ARG A 252 24.05 -5.46 -1.72
N GLU A 253 24.93 -5.66 -0.74
CA GLU A 253 26.07 -6.59 -0.84
C GLU A 253 25.60 -8.02 -1.15
N HIS A 254 24.55 -8.47 -0.48
CA HIS A 254 23.98 -9.80 -0.70
C HIS A 254 23.34 -9.94 -2.09
N ALA A 255 22.62 -8.93 -2.57
CA ALA A 255 21.97 -8.89 -3.88
C ALA A 255 23.02 -8.88 -5.02
N GLU A 256 24.05 -8.03 -4.91
CA GLU A 256 25.12 -7.92 -5.91
C GLU A 256 25.88 -9.24 -6.09
N ALA A 257 26.12 -9.99 -5.02
CA ALA A 257 26.71 -11.34 -5.08
C ALA A 257 25.83 -12.34 -5.86
N ARG A 258 24.56 -12.02 -6.11
CA ARG A 258 23.57 -12.81 -6.89
C ARG A 258 23.23 -12.21 -8.24
N GLY A 259 23.92 -11.13 -8.64
CA GLY A 259 23.70 -10.43 -9.91
C GLY A 259 22.43 -9.60 -9.95
N LEU A 260 21.91 -9.18 -8.79
CA LEU A 260 20.72 -8.36 -8.65
C LEU A 260 21.05 -6.98 -8.08
N SER A 261 20.22 -5.97 -8.36
CA SER A 261 20.20 -4.77 -7.53
C SER A 261 19.52 -5.04 -6.17
N ALA A 262 19.85 -4.24 -5.16
CA ALA A 262 19.21 -4.33 -3.85
C ALA A 262 17.67 -4.21 -3.94
N GLY A 263 17.18 -3.30 -4.81
CA GLY A 263 15.75 -3.12 -5.05
C GLY A 263 15.10 -4.35 -5.66
N GLN A 264 15.76 -5.01 -6.61
CA GLN A 264 15.26 -6.24 -7.21
C GLN A 264 15.17 -7.37 -6.19
N PHE A 265 16.19 -7.54 -5.38
CA PHE A 265 16.19 -8.54 -4.30
C PHE A 265 15.07 -8.25 -3.28
N ALA A 266 14.95 -7.00 -2.83
CA ALA A 266 13.90 -6.61 -1.87
C ALA A 266 12.48 -6.85 -2.42
N LEU A 267 12.26 -6.56 -3.69
CA LEU A 267 10.99 -6.82 -4.36
C LEU A 267 10.70 -8.31 -4.48
N ALA A 268 11.70 -9.10 -4.92
CA ALA A 268 11.58 -10.55 -5.04
C ALA A 268 11.28 -11.21 -3.68
N TRP A 269 11.91 -10.73 -2.59
CA TRP A 269 11.64 -11.23 -1.24
C TRP A 269 10.19 -11.00 -0.82
N VAL A 270 9.63 -9.81 -1.05
CA VAL A 270 8.21 -9.55 -0.75
C VAL A 270 7.30 -10.51 -1.52
N LEU A 271 7.58 -10.73 -2.82
CA LEU A 271 6.77 -11.58 -3.69
C LEU A 271 6.90 -13.09 -3.37
N ASN A 272 7.98 -13.50 -2.71
CA ASN A 272 8.18 -14.88 -2.27
C ASN A 272 7.27 -15.28 -1.11
N SER A 273 6.69 -14.33 -0.39
CA SER A 273 5.74 -14.61 0.68
C SER A 273 4.42 -15.19 0.12
N ARG A 274 4.01 -16.35 0.64
CA ARG A 274 2.75 -17.02 0.26
C ARG A 274 1.49 -16.21 0.58
N TYR A 275 1.59 -15.23 1.48
CA TYR A 275 0.49 -14.34 1.83
C TYR A 275 0.29 -13.22 0.80
N ILE A 276 1.29 -12.91 -0.01
CA ILE A 276 1.26 -11.77 -0.93
C ILE A 276 0.68 -12.16 -2.28
N SER A 277 -0.44 -11.55 -2.66
CA SER A 277 -1.02 -11.67 -4.00
C SER A 277 -0.30 -10.76 -4.99
N SER A 278 0.03 -9.54 -4.57
CA SER A 278 0.73 -8.55 -5.39
C SER A 278 1.50 -7.56 -4.50
N THR A 279 2.43 -6.83 -5.09
CA THR A 279 3.06 -5.70 -4.41
C THR A 279 3.10 -4.47 -5.30
N ILE A 280 3.02 -3.27 -4.69
CA ILE A 280 2.93 -2.01 -5.41
C ILE A 280 4.32 -1.48 -5.73
N GLY A 281 4.67 -1.46 -7.01
CA GLY A 281 5.82 -0.73 -7.55
C GLY A 281 5.43 0.69 -7.95
N GLY A 282 6.01 1.70 -7.29
CA GLY A 282 5.70 3.12 -7.52
C GLY A 282 6.87 3.88 -8.16
N PRO A 283 7.06 3.78 -9.49
CA PRO A 283 8.15 4.45 -10.18
C PRO A 283 7.88 5.95 -10.36
N ARG A 284 8.95 6.74 -10.49
CA ARG A 284 8.91 8.13 -10.98
C ARG A 284 9.37 8.26 -12.43
N THR A 285 10.14 7.28 -12.90
CA THR A 285 10.70 7.27 -14.25
C THR A 285 10.52 5.90 -14.90
N GLU A 286 10.57 5.87 -16.22
CA GLU A 286 10.52 4.63 -17.01
C GLU A 286 11.67 3.69 -16.63
N THR A 287 12.87 4.21 -16.39
CA THR A 287 14.03 3.42 -15.93
C THR A 287 13.75 2.72 -14.60
N GLN A 288 13.13 3.42 -13.63
CA GLN A 288 12.75 2.81 -12.35
C GLN A 288 11.67 1.73 -12.53
N TRP A 289 10.77 1.91 -13.49
CA TRP A 289 9.79 0.88 -13.82
C TRP A 289 10.46 -0.38 -14.38
N GLN A 290 11.37 -0.21 -15.32
CA GLN A 290 12.11 -1.33 -15.93
C GLN A 290 12.98 -2.07 -14.90
N ASP A 291 13.51 -1.37 -13.90
CA ASP A 291 14.35 -1.98 -12.84
C ASP A 291 13.58 -2.95 -11.93
N TYR A 292 12.24 -2.88 -11.87
CA TYR A 292 11.44 -3.85 -11.11
C TYR A 292 11.34 -5.23 -11.78
N LEU A 293 11.39 -5.29 -13.12
CA LEU A 293 11.03 -6.49 -13.88
C LEU A 293 11.95 -7.69 -13.66
N PRO A 294 13.27 -7.54 -13.50
CA PRO A 294 14.15 -8.67 -13.21
C PRO A 294 13.78 -9.40 -11.90
N ALA A 295 13.26 -8.67 -10.90
CA ALA A 295 12.82 -9.26 -9.64
C ALA A 295 11.74 -10.34 -9.82
N LEU A 296 10.89 -10.21 -10.85
CA LEU A 296 9.80 -11.15 -11.13
C LEU A 296 10.29 -12.52 -11.64
N ARG A 297 11.57 -12.64 -11.98
CA ARG A 297 12.19 -13.86 -12.50
C ARG A 297 13.15 -14.49 -11.50
N TYR A 298 13.45 -13.80 -10.40
CA TYR A 298 14.36 -14.32 -9.40
C TYR A 298 13.60 -15.20 -8.40
N HIS A 299 14.13 -16.39 -8.17
CA HIS A 299 13.61 -17.34 -7.19
C HIS A 299 14.53 -17.34 -5.98
N LEU A 300 14.01 -16.90 -4.84
CA LEU A 300 14.75 -16.90 -3.58
C LEU A 300 15.11 -18.32 -3.16
N THR A 301 16.32 -18.45 -2.62
CA THR A 301 16.82 -19.67 -1.98
C THR A 301 16.53 -19.65 -0.46
N SER A 302 16.71 -20.80 0.20
CA SER A 302 16.63 -20.86 1.67
C SER A 302 17.74 -20.02 2.33
N GLU A 303 18.89 -19.84 1.66
CA GLU A 303 19.96 -18.97 2.14
C GLU A 303 19.54 -17.48 2.11
N ASP A 304 18.81 -17.06 1.06
CA ASP A 304 18.29 -15.70 0.95
C ASP A 304 17.28 -15.39 2.05
N GLU A 305 16.36 -16.33 2.35
CA GLU A 305 15.40 -16.17 3.45
C GLU A 305 16.12 -16.13 4.80
N ALA A 306 17.07 -17.04 5.05
CA ALA A 306 17.86 -17.05 6.28
C ALA A 306 18.69 -15.76 6.45
N PHE A 307 19.21 -15.22 5.35
CA PHE A 307 19.90 -13.93 5.37
C PHE A 307 18.96 -12.82 5.84
N VAL A 308 17.77 -12.68 5.26
CA VAL A 308 16.81 -11.66 5.67
C VAL A 308 16.36 -11.86 7.13
N ASP A 309 16.12 -13.09 7.56
CA ASP A 309 15.77 -13.41 8.95
C ASP A 309 16.89 -13.03 9.95
N SER A 310 18.16 -13.08 9.51
CA SER A 310 19.31 -12.61 10.30
C SER A 310 19.36 -11.09 10.43
N LEU A 311 18.72 -10.33 9.54
CA LEU A 311 18.68 -8.87 9.55
C LEU A 311 17.54 -8.33 10.41
N VAL A 312 16.33 -8.90 10.24
CA VAL A 312 15.12 -8.43 10.91
C VAL A 312 14.28 -9.64 11.33
N THR A 313 14.03 -9.73 12.62
CA THR A 313 13.14 -10.76 13.16
C THR A 313 11.73 -10.63 12.61
N SER A 314 11.10 -11.76 12.24
CA SER A 314 9.71 -11.80 11.81
C SER A 314 8.78 -11.08 12.80
N GLY A 315 7.86 -10.29 12.27
CA GLY A 315 6.92 -9.49 13.08
C GLY A 315 7.49 -8.19 13.64
N HIS A 316 8.76 -7.83 13.32
CA HIS A 316 9.42 -6.64 13.87
C HIS A 316 9.90 -5.67 12.75
N PRO A 317 10.13 -4.39 13.07
CA PRO A 317 10.86 -3.47 12.21
C PRO A 317 12.38 -3.60 12.43
N SER A 318 13.17 -3.08 11.50
CA SER A 318 14.64 -3.02 11.60
C SER A 318 15.14 -2.22 12.81
N THR A 319 14.38 -1.24 13.28
CA THR A 319 14.67 -0.44 14.46
C THR A 319 13.82 -0.94 15.63
N PRO A 320 14.41 -1.48 16.71
CA PRO A 320 13.67 -1.94 17.87
C PRO A 320 12.76 -0.84 18.45
N GLY A 321 11.50 -1.17 18.74
CA GLY A 321 10.52 -0.24 19.30
C GLY A 321 9.95 0.79 18.33
N PHE A 322 10.32 0.76 17.06
CA PHE A 322 9.74 1.67 16.08
C PHE A 322 8.22 1.46 15.94
N ASN A 323 7.49 2.59 15.97
CA ASN A 323 6.06 2.66 15.73
C ASN A 323 5.79 3.77 14.70
N ASP A 324 5.03 3.48 13.65
CA ASP A 324 4.70 4.47 12.63
C ASP A 324 3.76 5.55 13.21
N PRO A 325 4.17 6.83 13.27
CA PRO A 325 3.32 7.88 13.81
C PRO A 325 2.06 8.16 12.98
N GLY A 326 2.01 7.70 11.73
CA GLY A 326 0.81 7.77 10.89
C GLY A 326 -0.22 6.67 11.16
N HIS A 327 0.22 5.56 11.78
CA HIS A 327 -0.59 4.38 12.12
C HIS A 327 -0.14 3.80 13.46
N PRO A 328 -0.20 4.59 14.57
CA PRO A 328 0.37 4.20 15.86
C PRO A 328 -0.37 3.02 16.48
N PHE A 329 0.30 2.25 17.34
CA PHE A 329 -0.37 1.34 18.26
C PHE A 329 -1.14 2.14 19.30
N PHE A 330 -2.24 1.58 19.81
CA PHE A 330 -2.92 2.19 20.97
C PHE A 330 -2.10 2.08 22.25
N GLY A 331 -1.18 1.11 22.31
CA GLY A 331 -0.28 0.94 23.42
C GLY A 331 -0.99 0.62 24.75
N ARG A 332 -0.29 0.90 25.84
CA ARG A 332 -0.83 0.77 27.20
C ARG A 332 -1.60 2.04 27.57
N ILE A 333 -2.88 1.88 27.88
CA ILE A 333 -3.69 2.97 28.45
C ILE A 333 -3.59 2.89 29.97
N ALA A 334 -2.94 3.89 30.59
CA ALA A 334 -2.82 3.95 32.04
C ALA A 334 -4.14 4.43 32.68
N ARG A 335 -4.55 3.78 33.79
CA ARG A 335 -5.74 4.23 34.55
C ARG A 335 -5.50 5.61 35.22
N HIS A 336 -4.26 5.85 35.65
CA HIS A 336 -3.82 7.10 36.28
C HIS A 336 -2.50 7.53 35.62
N GLY A 337 -2.35 8.84 35.36
CA GLY A 337 -1.21 9.38 34.63
C GLY A 337 -1.29 9.16 33.10
N ALA A 338 -0.50 9.91 32.36
CA ALA A 338 -0.39 9.75 30.89
C ALA A 338 0.75 8.79 30.57
N SER A 339 0.51 7.76 29.73
CA SER A 339 1.58 7.03 29.06
C SER A 339 1.99 7.78 27.78
N LEU A 340 3.24 7.65 27.35
CA LEU A 340 3.73 8.26 26.09
C LEU A 340 2.88 7.82 24.88
N ASP A 341 2.38 6.59 24.90
CA ASP A 341 1.57 6.04 23.82
C ASP A 341 0.13 6.56 23.79
N ALA A 342 -0.45 6.90 24.97
CA ALA A 342 -1.78 7.48 25.06
C ALA A 342 -1.86 8.90 24.48
N GLN A 343 -0.76 9.65 24.46
CA GLN A 343 -0.71 10.98 23.86
C GLN A 343 -0.83 10.94 22.33
N ALA A 344 -0.35 9.89 21.67
CA ALA A 344 -0.49 9.71 20.24
C ALA A 344 -1.94 9.36 19.83
N ALA A 345 -2.67 8.64 20.67
CA ALA A 345 -4.07 8.27 20.42
C ALA A 345 -5.04 9.47 20.63
N VAL A 346 -4.75 10.35 21.60
CA VAL A 346 -5.59 11.54 21.91
C VAL A 346 -5.42 12.67 20.88
N GLN A 347 -4.28 12.74 20.17
CA GLN A 347 -4.06 13.76 19.14
C GLN A 347 -4.71 13.41 17.78
N GLN A 348 -5.37 12.26 17.66
CA GLN A 348 -6.04 11.81 16.45
C GLN A 348 -7.58 11.70 16.60
N GLY A 349 -8.11 12.06 17.77
CA GLY A 349 -9.53 12.18 18.04
C GLY A 349 -10.10 13.55 17.64
#